data_e9b3460236a9544511b18bed6557157d
#
_entry.id   e9b3460236a9544511b18bed6557157d
#
_cell.length_a   1.000
_cell.length_b   1.000
_cell.length_c   1.000
_cell.angle_alpha   90.00
_cell.angle_beta   90.00
_cell.angle_gamma   90.00
#
_symmetry.space_group_name_H-M   'P 1'
#
loop_
_entity.id
_entity.type
_entity.pdbx_description
1 polymer ?
#
loop_
_entity_poly.entity_id
_entity_poly.type
_entity_poly.pdbx_seq_one_letter_code
_entity_poly.pdbx_strand_id
1 'polypeptide(L)'
;RRQRQMCIRDRQDILQLMTTIDRRFMAGLAYYMGARELGMGVARVGNGIPELQWDTIRRIHPTCGMVVPSFLIKLIEFAEKNHIDYHHCSMQKCVCIGEALRNPDFTLNTLGKRIHEKWDSLQLYSTYASTEMQSSFTECNEFHGGHLQPELIIVEFLDDNNQPVKEGEAGEVTITTLGVRGMPLLRFKTGDICYHYTEPCA
;
A
#
# COMPACT_ATOMS: atom_id res chain seq x y z
N ARG A 1 -7.33 -18.84 -7.48
CA ARG A 1 -8.44 -18.50 -6.54
C ARG A 1 -7.97 -18.15 -5.11
N ARG A 2 -6.76 -18.52 -4.67
CA ARG A 2 -6.23 -18.24 -3.32
C ARG A 2 -5.59 -16.85 -3.16
N GLN A 3 -5.13 -16.20 -4.22
CA GLN A 3 -4.47 -14.88 -4.19
C GLN A 3 -5.39 -13.69 -3.84
N ARG A 4 -6.68 -13.91 -3.69
CA ARG A 4 -7.65 -12.86 -3.35
C ARG A 4 -7.84 -12.63 -1.85
N GLN A 5 -6.92 -13.13 -1.01
CA GLN A 5 -6.99 -12.87 0.43
C GLN A 5 -6.17 -11.63 0.80
N MET A 6 -6.47 -10.51 0.16
CA MET A 6 -5.97 -9.23 0.63
C MET A 6 -6.54 -8.90 2.02
N CYS A 7 -5.71 -8.28 2.84
CA CYS A 7 -5.91 -7.98 4.25
C CYS A 7 -7.13 -7.10 4.56
N ILE A 8 -7.74 -6.53 3.54
CA ILE A 8 -8.96 -5.73 3.61
C ILE A 8 -10.06 -6.53 2.93
N ARG A 9 -10.75 -7.38 3.68
CA ARG A 9 -11.72 -8.32 3.08
C ARG A 9 -13.06 -8.42 3.74
N ASP A 10 -13.22 -7.78 4.87
CA ASP A 10 -14.50 -7.85 5.52
C ASP A 10 -15.41 -6.75 4.97
N ARG A 11 -16.62 -7.14 4.53
CA ARG A 11 -17.68 -6.19 4.15
C ARG A 11 -18.08 -5.29 5.32
N GLN A 12 -17.62 -5.62 6.53
CA GLN A 12 -17.81 -4.82 7.73
C GLN A 12 -16.69 -3.80 7.93
N ASP A 13 -15.57 -3.90 7.20
CA ASP A 13 -14.49 -2.93 7.28
C ASP A 13 -14.91 -1.56 6.73
N ILE A 14 -14.44 -0.52 7.39
CA ILE A 14 -14.56 0.87 6.92
C ILE A 14 -13.16 1.36 6.61
N LEU A 15 -12.94 1.71 5.35
CA LEU A 15 -11.66 2.26 4.88
C LEU A 15 -11.63 3.78 5.05
N GLN A 16 -10.64 4.30 5.78
CA GLN A 16 -10.31 5.72 5.77
C GLN A 16 -9.25 6.00 4.72
N LEU A 17 -9.61 6.73 3.67
CA LEU A 17 -8.68 7.21 2.66
C LEU A 17 -7.99 8.49 3.13
N MET A 18 -6.71 8.37 3.52
CA MET A 18 -5.84 9.47 3.96
C MET A 18 -4.90 9.91 2.84
N THR A 19 -5.30 9.70 1.60
CA THR A 19 -4.58 10.11 0.40
C THR A 19 -5.49 10.93 -0.50
N THR A 20 -4.89 11.72 -1.41
CA THR A 20 -5.67 12.56 -2.32
C THR A 20 -6.46 11.71 -3.32
N ILE A 21 -7.68 12.16 -3.66
CA ILE A 21 -8.53 11.56 -4.69
C ILE A 21 -8.55 12.45 -5.94
N ASP A 22 -8.16 13.70 -5.79
CA ASP A 22 -8.10 14.73 -6.84
C ASP A 22 -6.67 14.91 -7.40
N ARG A 23 -6.47 15.98 -8.15
CA ARG A 23 -5.17 16.44 -8.66
C ARG A 23 -4.44 15.44 -9.55
N ARG A 24 -5.18 14.66 -10.33
CA ARG A 24 -4.64 13.65 -11.28
C ARG A 24 -3.91 12.49 -10.57
N PHE A 25 -4.09 12.32 -9.27
CA PHE A 25 -3.53 11.21 -8.53
C PHE A 25 -4.47 10.01 -8.57
N MET A 26 -4.09 8.97 -9.32
CA MET A 26 -4.97 7.85 -9.62
C MET A 26 -5.21 6.94 -8.42
N ALA A 27 -4.23 6.77 -7.54
CA ALA A 27 -4.29 5.80 -6.44
C ALA A 27 -5.51 6.02 -5.53
N GLY A 28 -5.79 7.25 -5.11
CA GLY A 28 -6.94 7.52 -4.24
C GLY A 28 -8.26 7.10 -4.85
N LEU A 29 -8.46 7.35 -6.16
CA LEU A 29 -9.66 6.92 -6.88
C LEU A 29 -9.71 5.40 -7.05
N ALA A 30 -8.61 4.76 -7.41
CA ALA A 30 -8.52 3.32 -7.59
C ALA A 30 -8.85 2.56 -6.30
N TYR A 31 -8.28 2.95 -5.17
CA TYR A 31 -8.57 2.35 -3.88
C TYR A 31 -10.01 2.62 -3.41
N TYR A 32 -10.55 3.81 -3.68
CA TYR A 32 -11.96 4.10 -3.42
C TYR A 32 -12.88 3.17 -4.18
N MET A 33 -12.65 3.00 -5.48
CA MET A 33 -13.46 2.12 -6.33
C MET A 33 -13.31 0.65 -5.92
N GLY A 34 -12.09 0.20 -5.64
CA GLY A 34 -11.83 -1.16 -5.18
C GLY A 34 -12.51 -1.48 -3.84
N ALA A 35 -12.46 -0.56 -2.89
CA ALA A 35 -13.13 -0.73 -1.60
C ALA A 35 -14.66 -0.81 -1.77
N ARG A 36 -15.23 0.02 -2.64
CA ARG A 36 -16.67 -0.05 -2.96
C ARG A 36 -17.06 -1.36 -3.63
N GLU A 37 -16.26 -1.86 -4.55
CA GLU A 37 -16.49 -3.15 -5.21
C GLU A 37 -16.45 -4.31 -4.21
N LEU A 38 -15.61 -4.21 -3.19
CA LEU A 38 -15.57 -5.16 -2.06
C LEU A 38 -16.77 -5.02 -1.11
N GLY A 39 -17.57 -3.97 -1.25
CA GLY A 39 -18.73 -3.71 -0.37
C GLY A 39 -18.35 -3.06 0.97
N MET A 40 -17.18 -2.44 1.07
CA MET A 40 -16.71 -1.73 2.27
C MET A 40 -17.31 -0.34 2.39
N GLY A 41 -17.44 0.14 3.64
CA GLY A 41 -17.62 1.57 3.89
C GLY A 41 -16.36 2.35 3.55
N VAL A 42 -16.48 3.58 3.02
CA VAL A 42 -15.31 4.42 2.70
C VAL A 42 -15.48 5.85 3.19
N ALA A 43 -14.60 6.26 4.10
CA ALA A 43 -14.47 7.63 4.55
C ALA A 43 -13.38 8.35 3.72
N ARG A 44 -13.79 9.31 2.87
CA ARG A 44 -12.88 10.08 2.01
C ARG A 44 -12.41 11.33 2.73
N VAL A 45 -11.31 11.25 3.45
CA VAL A 45 -10.78 12.37 4.24
C VAL A 45 -9.75 13.19 3.47
N GLY A 46 -9.05 12.55 2.53
CA GLY A 46 -7.95 13.16 1.82
C GLY A 46 -6.63 13.11 2.60
N ASN A 47 -5.60 13.77 2.08
CA ASN A 47 -4.29 13.83 2.72
C ASN A 47 -4.14 15.05 3.64
N GLY A 48 -3.18 14.99 4.55
CA GLY A 48 -2.87 16.10 5.48
C GLY A 48 -3.88 16.24 6.62
N ILE A 49 -3.79 17.34 7.35
CA ILE A 49 -4.66 17.74 8.45
C ILE A 49 -4.90 16.61 9.48
N PRO A 50 -3.93 16.32 10.36
CA PRO A 50 -4.04 15.26 11.37
C PRO A 50 -5.28 15.36 12.24
N GLU A 51 -5.71 16.57 12.59
CA GLU A 51 -6.91 16.80 13.37
C GLU A 51 -8.17 16.21 12.71
N LEU A 52 -8.35 16.44 11.40
CA LEU A 52 -9.47 15.91 10.63
C LEU A 52 -9.44 14.39 10.56
N GLN A 53 -8.23 13.80 10.43
CA GLN A 53 -8.07 12.34 10.44
C GLN A 53 -8.54 11.74 11.76
N TRP A 54 -8.10 12.30 12.88
CA TRP A 54 -8.49 11.83 14.21
C TRP A 54 -9.98 12.10 14.54
N ASP A 55 -10.54 13.22 14.09
CA ASP A 55 -11.98 13.46 14.22
C ASP A 55 -12.79 12.42 13.47
N THR A 56 -12.34 12.03 12.27
CA THR A 56 -12.96 10.95 11.49
C THR A 56 -12.84 9.60 12.19
N ILE A 57 -11.66 9.23 12.69
CA ILE A 57 -11.45 7.97 13.44
C ILE A 57 -12.40 7.89 14.62
N ARG A 58 -12.54 8.98 15.37
CA ARG A 58 -13.42 9.04 16.54
C ARG A 58 -14.90 8.92 16.19
N ARG A 59 -15.35 9.48 15.07
CA ARG A 59 -16.79 9.53 14.70
C ARG A 59 -17.25 8.35 13.86
N ILE A 60 -16.42 7.90 12.94
CA ILE A 60 -16.77 6.89 11.92
C ILE A 60 -16.29 5.50 12.32
N HIS A 61 -15.30 5.43 13.22
CA HIS A 61 -14.67 4.18 13.66
C HIS A 61 -14.13 3.31 12.49
N PRO A 62 -13.33 3.87 11.55
CA PRO A 62 -12.74 3.09 10.48
C PRO A 62 -11.80 2.01 11.06
N THR A 63 -11.82 0.84 10.43
CA THR A 63 -11.00 -0.31 10.85
C THR A 63 -9.70 -0.43 10.07
N CYS A 64 -9.66 0.21 8.90
CA CYS A 64 -8.45 0.21 8.06
C CYS A 64 -8.20 1.58 7.43
N GLY A 65 -6.92 1.86 7.15
CA GLY A 65 -6.46 3.09 6.53
C GLY A 65 -5.70 2.84 5.22
N MET A 66 -5.74 3.83 4.33
CA MET A 66 -4.85 3.96 3.18
C MET A 66 -4.03 5.22 3.37
N VAL A 67 -2.70 5.11 3.46
CA VAL A 67 -1.87 6.21 3.97
C VAL A 67 -0.43 6.13 3.45
N VAL A 68 0.25 7.27 3.41
CA VAL A 68 1.71 7.32 3.23
C VAL A 68 2.37 7.14 4.61
N PRO A 69 3.34 6.22 4.78
CA PRO A 69 3.96 5.93 6.08
C PRO A 69 4.46 7.13 6.88
N SER A 70 5.12 8.08 6.22
CA SER A 70 5.58 9.31 6.90
C SER A 70 4.44 10.16 7.46
N PHE A 71 3.23 10.04 6.90
CA PHE A 71 2.06 10.72 7.45
C PHE A 71 1.51 10.03 8.70
N LEU A 72 1.67 8.71 8.86
CA LEU A 72 1.36 8.02 10.12
C LEU A 72 2.17 8.56 11.28
N ILE A 73 3.46 8.86 11.07
CA ILE A 73 4.28 9.51 12.11
C ILE A 73 3.67 10.84 12.54
N LYS A 74 3.23 11.66 11.58
CA LYS A 74 2.57 12.95 11.89
C LYS A 74 1.25 12.76 12.64
N LEU A 75 0.49 11.71 12.33
CA LEU A 75 -0.74 11.37 13.06
C LEU A 75 -0.43 10.98 14.50
N ILE A 76 0.59 10.15 14.72
CA ILE A 76 1.03 9.74 16.05
C ILE A 76 1.50 10.95 16.85
N GLU A 77 2.39 11.77 16.30
CA GLU A 77 2.91 12.99 16.95
C GLU A 77 1.78 13.97 17.32
N PHE A 78 0.79 14.11 16.46
CA PHE A 78 -0.40 14.92 16.75
C PHE A 78 -1.23 14.31 17.88
N ALA A 79 -1.41 13.00 17.89
CA ALA A 79 -2.15 12.29 18.94
C ALA A 79 -1.46 12.43 20.29
N GLU A 80 -0.15 12.20 20.35
CA GLU A 80 0.67 12.39 21.57
C GLU A 80 0.54 13.83 22.11
N LYS A 81 0.67 14.82 21.24
CA LYS A 81 0.55 16.25 21.62
C LYS A 81 -0.83 16.61 22.15
N ASN A 82 -1.89 15.99 21.65
CA ASN A 82 -3.27 16.31 22.01
C ASN A 82 -3.90 15.28 22.96
N HIS A 83 -3.10 14.37 23.54
CA HIS A 83 -3.55 13.36 24.47
C HIS A 83 -4.66 12.44 23.92
N ILE A 84 -4.57 12.10 22.62
CA ILE A 84 -5.49 11.17 21.96
C ILE A 84 -4.96 9.75 22.19
N ASP A 85 -5.80 8.88 22.74
CA ASP A 85 -5.49 7.46 22.87
C ASP A 85 -5.63 6.75 21.53
N TYR A 86 -4.50 6.60 20.83
CA TYR A 86 -4.47 5.92 19.54
C TYR A 86 -4.27 4.41 19.64
N HIS A 87 -3.82 3.91 20.78
CA HIS A 87 -3.64 2.47 21.00
C HIS A 87 -4.97 1.71 21.07
N HIS A 88 -6.02 2.35 21.57
CA HIS A 88 -7.36 1.76 21.70
C HIS A 88 -8.37 2.30 20.68
N CYS A 89 -7.92 2.90 19.60
CA CYS A 89 -8.82 3.36 18.54
C CYS A 89 -9.27 2.19 17.63
N SER A 90 -10.22 2.47 16.74
CA SER A 90 -10.78 1.45 15.83
C SER A 90 -9.84 1.00 14.71
N MET A 91 -8.79 1.78 14.40
CA MET A 91 -7.85 1.52 13.31
C MET A 91 -6.96 0.32 13.65
N GLN A 92 -7.09 -0.76 12.89
CA GLN A 92 -6.37 -2.02 13.12
C GLN A 92 -5.27 -2.27 12.09
N LYS A 93 -5.44 -1.77 10.87
CA LYS A 93 -4.56 -2.05 9.75
C LYS A 93 -4.45 -0.86 8.80
N CYS A 94 -3.27 -0.69 8.21
CA CYS A 94 -3.04 0.33 7.18
C CYS A 94 -2.35 -0.27 5.96
N VAL A 95 -2.90 0.02 4.78
CA VAL A 95 -2.21 -0.17 3.51
C VAL A 95 -1.36 1.07 3.26
N CYS A 96 -0.08 0.88 3.18
CA CYS A 96 0.93 1.93 3.09
C CYS A 96 1.42 2.05 1.64
N ILE A 97 1.31 3.26 1.09
CA ILE A 97 1.66 3.57 -0.30
C ILE A 97 2.74 4.65 -0.37
N GLY A 98 3.49 4.64 -1.48
CA GLY A 98 4.43 5.72 -1.84
C GLY A 98 5.76 5.74 -1.10
N GLU A 99 5.92 4.96 -0.05
CA GLU A 99 7.19 4.82 0.70
C GLU A 99 7.37 3.37 1.13
N ALA A 100 8.61 2.85 1.03
CA ALA A 100 8.93 1.51 1.48
C ALA A 100 8.85 1.38 3.00
N LEU A 101 8.29 0.26 3.48
CA LEU A 101 8.24 -0.09 4.91
C LEU A 101 9.26 -1.15 5.30
N ARG A 102 9.79 -1.89 4.32
CA ARG A 102 10.62 -3.06 4.57
C ARG A 102 11.97 -2.97 3.85
N ASN A 103 12.93 -3.66 4.43
CA ASN A 103 14.22 -3.98 3.83
C ASN A 103 14.08 -5.17 2.86
N PRO A 104 15.11 -5.47 2.04
CA PRO A 104 15.10 -6.64 1.14
C PRO A 104 14.92 -7.99 1.85
N ASP A 105 15.26 -8.08 3.13
CA ASP A 105 15.06 -9.27 3.98
C ASP A 105 13.67 -9.32 4.65
N PHE A 106 12.72 -8.52 4.16
CA PHE A 106 11.36 -8.37 4.66
C PHE A 106 11.21 -7.80 6.07
N THR A 107 12.30 -7.53 6.79
CA THR A 107 12.21 -6.84 8.10
C THR A 107 11.77 -5.39 7.91
N LEU A 108 11.11 -4.83 8.93
CA LEU A 108 10.75 -3.41 8.90
C LEU A 108 12.01 -2.53 8.79
N ASN A 109 11.98 -1.58 7.87
CA ASN A 109 13.03 -0.57 7.77
C ASN A 109 12.91 0.47 8.91
N THR A 110 13.78 1.47 8.92
CA THR A 110 13.79 2.52 9.96
C THR A 110 12.43 3.20 10.13
N LEU A 111 11.72 3.49 9.04
CA LEU A 111 10.41 4.15 9.08
C LEU A 111 9.35 3.21 9.62
N GLY A 112 9.30 1.97 9.13
CA GLY A 112 8.37 0.94 9.61
C GLY A 112 8.58 0.61 11.08
N LYS A 113 9.84 0.47 11.54
CA LYS A 113 10.17 0.27 12.96
C LYS A 113 9.69 1.42 13.83
N ARG A 114 9.95 2.67 13.42
CA ARG A 114 9.52 3.85 14.17
C ARG A 114 8.00 3.93 14.33
N ILE A 115 7.24 3.52 13.32
CA ILE A 115 5.77 3.46 13.42
C ILE A 115 5.37 2.34 14.39
N HIS A 116 5.93 1.15 14.22
CA HIS A 116 5.59 -0.03 15.03
C HIS A 116 5.96 0.13 16.51
N GLU A 117 7.08 0.78 16.82
CA GLU A 117 7.49 1.08 18.20
C GLU A 117 6.50 1.98 18.93
N LYS A 118 5.83 2.88 18.20
CA LYS A 118 4.83 3.80 18.76
C LYS A 118 3.41 3.22 18.73
N TRP A 119 3.07 2.49 17.69
CA TRP A 119 1.72 1.94 17.48
C TRP A 119 1.82 0.46 17.09
N ASP A 120 2.18 -0.37 18.07
CA ASP A 120 2.47 -1.79 17.93
C ASP A 120 1.26 -2.63 17.49
N SER A 121 0.06 -2.22 17.89
CA SER A 121 -1.20 -2.89 17.52
C SER A 121 -1.62 -2.64 16.07
N LEU A 122 -1.04 -1.64 15.38
CA LEU A 122 -1.38 -1.31 14.00
C LEU A 122 -0.63 -2.22 13.02
N GLN A 123 -1.35 -3.02 12.25
CA GLN A 123 -0.76 -3.84 11.19
C GLN A 123 -0.46 -2.98 9.96
N LEU A 124 0.77 -3.05 9.45
CA LEU A 124 1.24 -2.26 8.31
C LEU A 124 1.46 -3.18 7.10
N TYR A 125 0.78 -2.89 6.01
CA TYR A 125 0.90 -3.60 4.73
C TYR A 125 1.53 -2.69 3.69
N SER A 126 2.69 -3.09 3.18
CA SER A 126 3.37 -2.35 2.12
C SER A 126 2.70 -2.57 0.77
N THR A 127 2.69 -1.54 -0.05
CA THR A 127 2.19 -1.59 -1.42
C THR A 127 3.13 -0.85 -2.34
N TYR A 128 3.61 -1.54 -3.39
CA TYR A 128 4.27 -0.92 -4.52
C TYR A 128 3.25 -0.70 -5.65
N ALA A 129 3.15 0.51 -6.13
CA ALA A 129 2.23 0.89 -7.21
C ALA A 129 2.70 2.15 -7.92
N SER A 130 2.39 2.26 -9.19
CA SER A 130 2.51 3.51 -9.94
C SER A 130 1.28 3.74 -10.82
N THR A 131 1.05 4.98 -11.22
CA THR A 131 -0.07 5.31 -12.13
C THR A 131 0.11 4.63 -13.49
N GLU A 132 1.35 4.52 -13.96
CA GLU A 132 1.75 3.89 -15.22
C GLU A 132 1.40 2.40 -15.25
N MET A 133 1.63 1.70 -14.14
CA MET A 133 1.35 0.26 -14.00
C MET A 133 -0.14 -0.05 -14.02
N GLN A 134 -0.99 0.87 -13.59
CA GLN A 134 -2.43 0.68 -13.39
C GLN A 134 -2.76 -0.55 -12.53
N SER A 135 -1.82 -0.95 -11.72
CA SER A 135 -1.87 -2.10 -10.82
C SER A 135 -1.08 -1.81 -9.54
N SER A 136 -1.19 -2.68 -8.57
CA SER A 136 -0.44 -2.59 -7.32
C SER A 136 -0.02 -3.98 -6.85
N PHE A 137 1.14 -4.04 -6.22
CA PHE A 137 1.68 -5.25 -5.58
C PHE A 137 1.63 -5.03 -4.08
N THR A 138 0.63 -5.61 -3.44
CA THR A 138 0.35 -5.43 -2.01
C THR A 138 0.69 -6.68 -1.23
N GLU A 139 1.27 -6.51 -0.05
CA GLU A 139 1.56 -7.60 0.88
C GLU A 139 0.31 -8.36 1.32
N CYS A 140 0.48 -9.65 1.64
CA CYS A 140 -0.46 -10.43 2.42
C CYS A 140 -0.05 -10.48 3.90
N ASN A 141 -0.71 -11.33 4.70
CA ASN A 141 -0.44 -11.47 6.13
C ASN A 141 0.93 -12.08 6.46
N GLU A 142 1.64 -12.62 5.48
CA GLU A 142 3.01 -13.14 5.66
C GLU A 142 4.07 -12.04 5.62
N PHE A 143 3.72 -10.85 5.10
CA PHE A 143 4.59 -9.67 5.03
C PHE A 143 5.91 -9.90 4.25
N HIS A 144 5.90 -10.79 3.28
CA HIS A 144 7.05 -11.16 2.45
C HIS A 144 7.00 -10.53 1.05
N GLY A 145 6.74 -9.24 0.98
CA GLY A 145 6.67 -8.49 -0.27
C GLY A 145 5.31 -8.50 -0.95
N GLY A 146 5.18 -7.73 -2.00
CA GLY A 146 3.92 -7.54 -2.71
C GLY A 146 3.66 -8.61 -3.78
N HIS A 147 2.42 -9.08 -3.85
CA HIS A 147 2.01 -10.07 -4.86
C HIS A 147 1.77 -9.44 -6.22
N LEU A 148 2.31 -10.06 -7.26
CA LEU A 148 2.05 -9.68 -8.65
C LEU A 148 0.61 -10.03 -9.06
N GLN A 149 0.10 -9.30 -10.05
CA GLN A 149 -1.21 -9.51 -10.68
C GLN A 149 -1.02 -9.93 -12.14
N PRO A 150 -0.69 -11.21 -12.41
CA PRO A 150 -0.27 -11.65 -13.75
C PRO A 150 -1.36 -11.55 -14.80
N GLU A 151 -2.63 -11.45 -14.41
CA GLU A 151 -3.75 -11.19 -15.31
C GLU A 151 -3.85 -9.74 -15.78
N LEU A 152 -3.16 -8.81 -15.12
CA LEU A 152 -3.22 -7.37 -15.42
C LEU A 152 -1.92 -6.83 -16.00
N ILE A 153 -0.78 -7.48 -15.67
CA ILE A 153 0.54 -6.93 -15.97
C ILE A 153 1.60 -8.04 -16.06
N ILE A 154 2.50 -7.90 -17.04
CA ILE A 154 3.74 -8.68 -17.09
C ILE A 154 4.83 -7.84 -16.45
N VAL A 155 5.62 -8.44 -15.57
CA VAL A 155 6.72 -7.78 -14.87
C VAL A 155 8.02 -8.53 -15.15
N GLU A 156 9.04 -7.78 -15.55
CA GLU A 156 10.40 -8.23 -15.73
C GLU A 156 11.30 -7.47 -14.75
N PHE A 157 12.34 -8.12 -14.24
CA PHE A 157 13.37 -7.49 -13.41
C PHE A 157 14.68 -7.55 -14.17
N LEU A 158 15.20 -6.41 -14.61
CA LEU A 158 16.29 -6.33 -15.58
C LEU A 158 17.53 -5.67 -14.98
N ASP A 159 18.70 -6.14 -15.42
CA ASP A 159 19.98 -5.49 -15.17
C ASP A 159 20.23 -4.29 -16.13
N ASP A 160 21.40 -3.64 -15.97
CA ASP A 160 21.79 -2.52 -16.83
C ASP A 160 21.97 -2.89 -18.31
N ASN A 161 22.11 -4.17 -18.62
CA ASN A 161 22.20 -4.71 -19.99
C ASN A 161 20.85 -5.17 -20.55
N ASN A 162 19.76 -4.90 -19.84
CA ASN A 162 18.40 -5.35 -20.14
C ASN A 162 18.24 -6.88 -20.16
N GLN A 163 19.06 -7.60 -19.37
CA GLN A 163 18.91 -9.03 -19.17
C GLN A 163 18.17 -9.32 -17.87
N PRO A 164 17.33 -10.36 -17.82
CA PRO A 164 16.65 -10.74 -16.60
C PRO A 164 17.66 -11.08 -15.47
N VAL A 165 17.44 -10.52 -14.29
CA VAL A 165 18.21 -10.87 -13.09
C VAL A 165 17.68 -12.16 -12.47
N LYS A 166 18.52 -12.82 -11.68
CA LYS A 166 18.11 -14.01 -10.92
C LYS A 166 17.26 -13.63 -9.72
N GLU A 167 16.52 -14.61 -9.23
CA GLU A 167 15.80 -14.50 -7.96
C GLU A 167 16.73 -14.05 -6.83
N GLY A 168 16.26 -13.07 -6.02
CA GLY A 168 17.04 -12.48 -4.94
C GLY A 168 18.09 -11.44 -5.39
N GLU A 169 18.22 -11.19 -6.69
CA GLU A 169 19.07 -10.12 -7.21
C GLU A 169 18.25 -8.83 -7.46
N ALA A 170 18.91 -7.70 -7.33
CA ALA A 170 18.29 -6.39 -7.61
C ALA A 170 18.13 -6.18 -9.12
N GLY A 171 16.94 -5.82 -9.56
CA GLY A 171 16.64 -5.52 -10.95
C GLY A 171 15.70 -4.35 -11.12
N GLU A 172 15.82 -3.63 -12.23
CA GLU A 172 14.91 -2.57 -12.61
C GLU A 172 13.55 -3.16 -13.00
N VAL A 173 12.49 -2.69 -12.34
CA VAL A 173 11.13 -3.11 -12.64
C VAL A 173 10.75 -2.61 -14.04
N THR A 174 10.50 -3.56 -14.93
CA THR A 174 10.08 -3.28 -16.30
C THR A 174 8.73 -3.93 -16.53
N ILE A 175 7.76 -3.19 -17.02
CA ILE A 175 6.37 -3.61 -17.07
C ILE A 175 5.79 -3.61 -18.48
N THR A 176 4.86 -4.54 -18.71
CA THR A 176 3.97 -4.53 -19.87
C THR A 176 2.53 -4.62 -19.38
N THR A 177 1.72 -3.59 -19.64
CA THR A 177 0.32 -3.56 -19.20
C THR A 177 -0.56 -4.41 -20.11
N LEU A 178 -1.49 -5.18 -19.52
CA LEU A 178 -2.42 -6.02 -20.25
C LEU A 178 -3.83 -5.40 -20.24
N GLY A 179 -4.50 -5.43 -21.38
CA GLY A 179 -5.88 -4.94 -21.51
C GLY A 179 -6.05 -3.42 -21.49
N VAL A 180 -4.98 -2.66 -21.34
CA VAL A 180 -5.00 -1.19 -21.34
C VAL A 180 -5.08 -0.69 -22.79
N ARG A 181 -6.10 0.11 -23.12
CA ARG A 181 -6.35 0.61 -24.48
C ARG A 181 -5.92 2.05 -24.70
N GLY A 182 -6.03 2.90 -23.68
CA GLY A 182 -5.75 4.33 -23.81
C GLY A 182 -4.27 4.65 -23.95
N MET A 183 -3.44 4.02 -23.14
CA MET A 183 -1.97 4.15 -23.17
C MET A 183 -1.35 2.79 -22.78
N PRO A 184 -1.29 1.82 -23.70
CA PRO A 184 -0.63 0.55 -23.44
C PRO A 184 0.87 0.76 -23.32
N LEU A 185 1.48 0.17 -22.30
CA LEU A 185 2.92 0.20 -22.07
C LEU A 185 3.51 -1.16 -22.41
N LEU A 186 4.56 -1.18 -23.21
CA LEU A 186 5.31 -2.37 -23.59
C LEU A 186 6.75 -2.22 -23.10
N ARG A 187 7.17 -3.11 -22.20
CA ARG A 187 8.52 -3.12 -21.58
C ARG A 187 8.94 -1.72 -21.09
N PHE A 188 8.01 -1.06 -20.41
CA PHE A 188 8.25 0.26 -19.81
C PHE A 188 9.10 0.12 -18.55
N LYS A 189 10.26 0.75 -18.54
CA LYS A 189 11.17 0.83 -17.40
C LYS A 189 10.66 1.87 -16.40
N THR A 190 10.42 1.44 -15.16
CA THR A 190 9.86 2.33 -14.13
C THR A 190 10.90 3.23 -13.47
N GLY A 191 12.17 2.86 -13.54
CA GLY A 191 13.26 3.48 -12.79
C GLY A 191 13.37 2.98 -11.34
N ASP A 192 12.47 2.10 -10.90
CA ASP A 192 12.50 1.54 -9.54
C ASP A 192 13.25 0.22 -9.54
N ILE A 193 14.04 -0.01 -8.49
CA ILE A 193 14.81 -1.23 -8.29
C ILE A 193 14.12 -2.09 -7.24
N CYS A 194 13.83 -3.34 -7.59
CA CYS A 194 13.20 -4.31 -6.71
C CYS A 194 13.93 -5.65 -6.72
N TYR A 195 13.64 -6.47 -5.72
CA TYR A 195 14.00 -7.88 -5.65
C TYR A 195 12.76 -8.72 -5.95
N HIS A 196 12.91 -9.86 -6.62
CA HIS A 196 11.80 -10.77 -6.86
C HIS A 196 12.09 -12.15 -6.32
N TYR A 197 11.04 -12.84 -5.91
CA TYR A 197 11.06 -14.19 -5.37
C TYR A 197 9.90 -14.95 -5.96
N THR A 198 10.12 -16.27 -6.22
CA THR A 198 9.12 -17.15 -6.84
C THR A 198 8.52 -18.14 -5.83
N GLU A 199 9.04 -18.18 -4.61
CA GLU A 199 8.52 -19.05 -3.56
C GLU A 199 7.05 -18.71 -3.26
N PRO A 200 6.18 -19.74 -3.14
CA PRO A 200 4.80 -19.53 -2.80
C PRO A 200 4.68 -18.91 -1.39
N CYS A 201 3.88 -17.88 -1.26
CA CYS A 201 3.41 -17.40 0.02
C CYS A 201 2.45 -18.44 0.62
N ALA A 202 2.56 -18.75 1.91
CA ALA A 202 1.78 -19.78 2.61
C ALA A 202 0.26 -19.59 2.54
#